data_f4618d8bb9453fd95b454a75c9ab4208
#
_entry.id   f4618d8bb9453fd95b454a75c9ab4208
#
_cell.length_a   1.000
_cell.length_b   1.000
_cell.length_c   1.000
_cell.angle_alpha   90.00
_cell.angle_beta   90.00
_cell.angle_gamma   90.00
#
_symmetry.space_group_name_H-M   'P 1'
#
loop_
_entity.id
_entity.type
_entity.pdbx_description
1 polymer ?
#
loop_
_entity_poly.entity_id
_entity_poly.type
_entity_poly.pdbx_seq_one_letter_code
_entity_poly.pdbx_strand_id
1 'polypeptide(L)'
;DSTGDWSSDVCSSDLYALGNLATAFTPTFGSLMAFRFISGLPHGAYFGIAAVVASTMVPNDKRAGAVARVMMGLTLAMLLGNPIATFLGQHLGWRSAFALVSVLALCTIALVWQFVPDRRDEPRSDPRKELRAFTKPQVWMALAIGAIGFAGMFCVFSYLAPTMLEVTKVTPQWIPFGLAAFGVGGIIGNIAGGKLFDRLQFRAVGLILVWSMAVLLFFPFAAGSLWSVLLSMGLVGTMVSLAAPLQIRLMDIAHEAPSLAAASNHAAFNLANALGPWFGGMAITAGLGWTS
;
A
#
# COMPACT_ATOMS: atom_id res chain seq x y z
N ASP A 1 -14.37 -24.31 -22.93
CA ASP A 1 -13.37 -24.10 -21.86
C ASP A 1 -13.72 -22.86 -21.07
N SER A 2 -14.51 -23.10 -20.01
CA SER A 2 -15.27 -22.08 -19.29
C SER A 2 -14.73 -21.82 -17.89
N THR A 3 -13.42 -21.60 -17.78
CA THR A 3 -12.73 -21.34 -16.51
C THR A 3 -12.28 -19.89 -16.40
N GLY A 4 -13.10 -18.95 -16.88
CA GLY A 4 -12.59 -17.63 -17.28
C GLY A 4 -12.70 -16.71 -16.13
N ASP A 5 -13.09 -16.37 -15.13
CA ASP A 5 -12.82 -15.21 -14.24
C ASP A 5 -12.52 -15.58 -12.78
N TRP A 6 -13.17 -16.58 -12.28
CA TRP A 6 -12.87 -17.20 -10.98
C TRP A 6 -11.43 -17.72 -10.90
N SER A 7 -10.95 -18.30 -12.02
CA SER A 7 -9.61 -18.87 -12.05
C SER A 7 -8.52 -17.81 -11.90
N SER A 8 -8.74 -16.58 -12.35
CA SER A 8 -7.75 -15.51 -12.21
C SER A 8 -7.72 -14.93 -10.80
N ASP A 9 -8.88 -14.77 -10.14
CA ASP A 9 -8.98 -14.25 -8.76
C ASP A 9 -8.49 -15.28 -7.74
N VAL A 10 -8.94 -16.52 -7.87
CA VAL A 10 -8.49 -17.62 -7.03
C VAL A 10 -7.02 -17.91 -7.31
N CYS A 11 -6.59 -18.00 -8.57
CA CYS A 11 -5.20 -18.22 -8.93
C CYS A 11 -4.26 -17.11 -8.44
N SER A 12 -4.69 -15.84 -8.45
CA SER A 12 -3.89 -14.74 -7.92
C SER A 12 -3.77 -14.81 -6.40
N SER A 13 -4.83 -15.17 -5.71
CA SER A 13 -4.84 -15.34 -4.25
C SER A 13 -4.08 -16.59 -3.83
N ASP A 14 -4.19 -17.70 -4.57
CA ASP A 14 -3.42 -18.93 -4.34
C ASP A 14 -1.93 -18.70 -4.50
N LEU A 15 -1.52 -18.02 -5.58
CA LEU A 15 -0.11 -17.69 -5.81
C LEU A 15 0.44 -16.78 -4.71
N TYR A 16 -0.38 -15.83 -4.22
CA TYR A 16 -0.02 -14.98 -3.11
C TYR A 16 0.12 -15.76 -1.80
N ALA A 17 -0.83 -16.65 -1.48
CA ALA A 17 -0.79 -17.49 -0.29
C ALA A 17 0.42 -18.44 -0.30
N LEU A 18 0.62 -19.16 -1.41
CA LEU A 18 1.74 -20.09 -1.58
C LEU A 18 3.09 -19.36 -1.57
N GLY A 19 3.20 -18.21 -2.22
CA GLY A 19 4.42 -17.40 -2.22
C GLY A 19 4.82 -16.90 -0.83
N ASN A 20 3.84 -16.47 -0.02
CA ASN A 20 4.10 -16.10 1.38
C ASN A 20 4.44 -17.30 2.26
N LEU A 21 3.75 -18.43 2.06
CA LEU A 21 4.06 -19.68 2.77
C LEU A 21 5.49 -20.15 2.43
N ALA A 22 5.84 -20.19 1.15
CA ALA A 22 7.18 -20.53 0.71
C ALA A 22 8.23 -19.58 1.30
N THR A 23 7.92 -18.28 1.38
CA THR A 23 8.80 -17.28 2.01
C THR A 23 9.08 -17.61 3.48
N ALA A 24 8.09 -18.11 4.24
CA ALA A 24 8.28 -18.50 5.64
C ALA A 24 9.29 -19.65 5.82
N PHE A 25 9.46 -20.50 4.81
CA PHE A 25 10.36 -21.66 4.85
C PHE A 25 11.69 -21.44 4.11
N THR A 26 11.98 -20.25 3.61
CA THR A 26 13.21 -20.00 2.85
C THR A 26 14.46 -20.16 3.69
N PRO A 27 15.47 -20.91 3.18
CA PRO A 27 16.76 -21.06 3.88
C PRO A 27 17.76 -19.94 3.55
N THR A 28 17.62 -19.27 2.40
CA THR A 28 18.59 -18.29 1.90
C THR A 28 17.92 -16.97 1.50
N PHE A 29 18.69 -15.88 1.49
CA PHE A 29 18.23 -14.58 1.03
C PHE A 29 17.78 -14.58 -0.44
N GLY A 30 18.52 -15.33 -1.31
CA GLY A 30 18.17 -15.43 -2.74
C GLY A 30 16.82 -16.10 -2.95
N SER A 31 16.53 -17.22 -2.24
CA SER A 31 15.21 -17.88 -2.31
C SER A 31 14.09 -16.99 -1.75
N LEU A 32 14.38 -16.23 -0.68
CA LEU A 32 13.44 -15.26 -0.12
C LEU A 32 13.07 -14.21 -1.19
N MET A 33 14.05 -13.61 -1.85
CA MET A 33 13.81 -12.62 -2.90
C MET A 33 12.98 -13.19 -4.06
N ALA A 34 13.29 -14.41 -4.49
CA ALA A 34 12.54 -15.08 -5.56
C ALA A 34 11.06 -15.30 -5.19
N PHE A 35 10.78 -15.83 -3.99
CA PHE A 35 9.39 -16.03 -3.56
C PHE A 35 8.65 -14.71 -3.29
N ARG A 36 9.34 -13.67 -2.80
CA ARG A 36 8.76 -12.33 -2.67
C ARG A 36 8.41 -11.73 -4.02
N PHE A 37 9.25 -11.90 -5.04
CA PHE A 37 8.95 -11.49 -6.40
C PHE A 37 7.72 -12.21 -6.95
N ILE A 38 7.67 -13.54 -6.83
CA ILE A 38 6.55 -14.37 -7.30
C ILE A 38 5.25 -13.97 -6.58
N SER A 39 5.28 -13.81 -5.26
CA SER A 39 4.09 -13.39 -4.48
C SER A 39 3.64 -11.96 -4.77
N GLY A 40 4.52 -11.12 -5.29
CA GLY A 40 4.21 -9.74 -5.68
C GLY A 40 3.47 -9.62 -7.01
N LEU A 41 3.61 -10.59 -7.92
CA LEU A 41 3.02 -10.53 -9.25
C LEU A 41 1.48 -10.37 -9.24
N PRO A 42 0.72 -11.14 -8.44
CA PRO A 42 -0.73 -11.01 -8.39
C PRO A 42 -1.22 -9.78 -7.62
N HIS A 43 -0.37 -9.15 -6.81
CA HIS A 43 -0.77 -8.09 -5.89
C HIS A 43 -1.38 -6.86 -6.59
N GLY A 44 -0.80 -6.45 -7.72
CA GLY A 44 -1.30 -5.29 -8.49
C GLY A 44 -2.67 -5.53 -9.12
N ALA A 45 -2.92 -6.74 -9.60
CA ALA A 45 -4.19 -7.12 -10.20
C ALA A 45 -5.30 -7.25 -9.14
N TYR A 46 -4.99 -7.79 -7.97
CA TYR A 46 -5.95 -8.08 -6.90
C TYR A 46 -6.80 -6.86 -6.51
N PHE A 47 -6.19 -5.69 -6.30
CA PHE A 47 -6.92 -4.49 -5.89
C PHE A 47 -7.92 -4.00 -6.95
N GLY A 48 -7.54 -4.07 -8.23
CA GLY A 48 -8.43 -3.73 -9.33
C GLY A 48 -9.62 -4.66 -9.41
N ILE A 49 -9.37 -5.97 -9.39
CA ILE A 49 -10.38 -7.02 -9.48
C ILE A 49 -11.32 -6.96 -8.26
N ALA A 50 -10.78 -6.90 -7.06
CA ALA A 50 -11.57 -6.82 -5.83
C ALA A 50 -12.50 -5.59 -5.79
N ALA A 51 -12.05 -4.45 -6.31
CA ALA A 51 -12.87 -3.25 -6.42
C ALA A 51 -14.03 -3.43 -7.43
N VAL A 52 -13.75 -4.02 -8.60
CA VAL A 52 -14.76 -4.34 -9.61
C VAL A 52 -15.78 -5.32 -9.04
N VAL A 53 -15.34 -6.45 -8.50
CA VAL A 53 -16.23 -7.47 -7.91
C VAL A 53 -17.12 -6.85 -6.83
N ALA A 54 -16.55 -6.10 -5.89
CA ALA A 54 -17.31 -5.45 -4.83
C ALA A 54 -18.37 -4.48 -5.39
N SER A 55 -18.03 -3.74 -6.45
CA SER A 55 -18.95 -2.79 -7.07
C SER A 55 -20.12 -3.46 -7.78
N THR A 56 -19.93 -4.67 -8.30
CA THR A 56 -20.96 -5.43 -9.03
C THR A 56 -21.88 -6.23 -8.11
N MET A 57 -21.48 -6.46 -6.86
CA MET A 57 -22.30 -7.17 -5.85
C MET A 57 -23.38 -6.30 -5.19
N VAL A 58 -23.45 -5.01 -5.51
CA VAL A 58 -24.36 -4.06 -4.87
C VAL A 58 -25.10 -3.22 -5.92
N PRO A 59 -26.28 -2.63 -5.58
CA PRO A 59 -26.97 -1.67 -6.44
C PRO A 59 -26.08 -0.47 -6.80
N ASN A 60 -26.40 0.18 -7.93
CA ASN A 60 -25.60 1.27 -8.50
C ASN A 60 -25.34 2.45 -7.53
N ASP A 61 -26.31 2.77 -6.67
CA ASP A 61 -26.23 3.81 -5.66
C ASP A 61 -25.28 3.48 -4.50
N LYS A 62 -24.86 2.22 -4.33
CA LYS A 62 -24.01 1.72 -3.23
C LYS A 62 -22.62 1.28 -3.68
N ARG A 63 -22.29 1.37 -4.97
CA ARG A 63 -21.02 0.90 -5.53
C ARG A 63 -19.80 1.56 -4.87
N ALA A 64 -19.81 2.88 -4.73
CA ALA A 64 -18.72 3.61 -4.10
C ALA A 64 -18.46 3.15 -2.65
N GLY A 65 -19.55 2.91 -1.90
CA GLY A 65 -19.45 2.40 -0.53
C GLY A 65 -18.91 0.97 -0.45
N ALA A 66 -19.21 0.11 -1.43
CA ALA A 66 -18.66 -1.25 -1.48
C ALA A 66 -17.15 -1.25 -1.76
N VAL A 67 -16.71 -0.47 -2.74
CA VAL A 67 -15.28 -0.30 -3.04
C VAL A 67 -14.54 0.30 -1.85
N ALA A 68 -15.10 1.31 -1.18
CA ALA A 68 -14.51 1.91 0.00
C ALA A 68 -14.32 0.90 1.15
N ARG A 69 -15.25 -0.05 1.34
CA ARG A 69 -15.11 -1.12 2.34
C ARG A 69 -13.96 -2.07 2.01
N VAL A 70 -13.76 -2.42 0.75
CA VAL A 70 -12.61 -3.23 0.32
C VAL A 70 -11.30 -2.48 0.61
N MET A 71 -11.24 -1.19 0.24
CA MET A 71 -10.04 -0.37 0.48
C MET A 71 -9.78 -0.12 1.97
N MET A 72 -10.80 -0.17 2.82
CA MET A 72 -10.64 -0.07 4.28
C MET A 72 -9.77 -1.20 4.85
N GLY A 73 -9.73 -2.36 4.19
CA GLY A 73 -8.81 -3.45 4.55
C GLY A 73 -7.34 -3.02 4.56
N LEU A 74 -6.92 -2.18 3.61
CA LEU A 74 -5.56 -1.62 3.57
C LEU A 74 -5.28 -0.73 4.81
N THR A 75 -6.24 0.08 5.20
CA THR A 75 -6.13 0.96 6.38
C THR A 75 -6.05 0.14 7.67
N LEU A 76 -6.85 -0.91 7.79
CA LEU A 76 -6.79 -1.84 8.92
C LEU A 76 -5.46 -2.61 8.96
N ALA A 77 -4.93 -3.00 7.81
CA ALA A 77 -3.62 -3.63 7.72
C ALA A 77 -2.49 -2.69 8.17
N MET A 78 -2.58 -1.41 7.85
CA MET A 78 -1.61 -0.41 8.33
C MET A 78 -1.70 -0.21 9.84
N LEU A 79 -2.91 -0.13 10.39
CA LEU A 79 -3.14 0.14 11.81
C LEU A 79 -2.85 -1.07 12.70
N LEU A 80 -3.32 -2.25 12.31
CA LEU A 80 -3.26 -3.48 13.12
C LEU A 80 -2.25 -4.48 12.58
N GLY A 81 -2.20 -4.68 11.27
CA GLY A 81 -1.39 -5.71 10.63
C GLY A 81 0.11 -5.48 10.83
N ASN A 82 0.59 -4.24 10.60
CA ASN A 82 2.00 -3.94 10.78
C ASN A 82 2.48 -4.08 12.24
N PRO A 83 1.78 -3.54 13.25
CA PRO A 83 2.14 -3.78 14.66
C PRO A 83 2.09 -5.25 15.05
N ILE A 84 1.07 -6.00 14.62
CA ILE A 84 0.94 -7.44 14.90
C ILE A 84 2.09 -8.22 14.25
N ALA A 85 2.38 -7.96 12.98
CA ALA A 85 3.48 -8.63 12.27
C ALA A 85 4.84 -8.33 12.93
N THR A 86 5.05 -7.09 13.38
CA THR A 86 6.26 -6.69 14.10
C THR A 86 6.36 -7.38 15.46
N PHE A 87 5.27 -7.42 16.22
CA PHE A 87 5.23 -8.13 17.50
C PHE A 87 5.51 -9.61 17.33
N LEU A 88 4.88 -10.28 16.36
CA LEU A 88 5.15 -11.67 16.04
C LEU A 88 6.60 -11.89 15.62
N GLY A 89 7.13 -10.99 14.79
CA GLY A 89 8.52 -11.04 14.35
C GLY A 89 9.53 -10.94 15.49
N GLN A 90 9.24 -10.12 16.50
CA GLN A 90 10.08 -9.94 17.69
C GLN A 90 10.03 -11.15 18.65
N HIS A 91 8.87 -11.80 18.79
CA HIS A 91 8.68 -12.87 19.79
C HIS A 91 8.79 -14.28 19.20
N LEU A 92 8.33 -14.50 17.97
CA LEU A 92 8.28 -15.79 17.29
C LEU A 92 9.20 -15.89 16.06
N GLY A 93 9.93 -14.80 15.78
CA GLY A 93 10.79 -14.68 14.61
C GLY A 93 10.03 -14.22 13.35
N TRP A 94 10.76 -13.62 12.41
CA TRP A 94 10.21 -12.97 11.22
C TRP A 94 9.37 -13.90 10.31
N ARG A 95 9.64 -15.22 10.35
CA ARG A 95 8.90 -16.22 9.57
C ARG A 95 7.43 -16.32 9.98
N SER A 96 7.11 -16.06 11.24
CA SER A 96 5.74 -16.10 11.77
C SER A 96 4.84 -15.04 11.13
N ALA A 97 5.37 -13.89 10.77
CA ALA A 97 4.61 -12.85 10.07
C ALA A 97 4.17 -13.32 8.67
N PHE A 98 5.04 -14.00 7.92
CA PHE A 98 4.69 -14.57 6.60
C PHE A 98 3.71 -15.74 6.71
N ALA A 99 3.84 -16.58 7.75
CA ALA A 99 2.87 -17.63 8.04
C ALA A 99 1.48 -17.05 8.33
N LEU A 100 1.40 -15.97 9.14
CA LEU A 100 0.13 -15.28 9.40
C LEU A 100 -0.49 -14.74 8.10
N VAL A 101 0.30 -14.08 7.23
CA VAL A 101 -0.18 -13.57 5.94
C VAL A 101 -0.71 -14.71 5.07
N SER A 102 -0.04 -15.87 5.06
CA SER A 102 -0.50 -17.04 4.32
C SER A 102 -1.85 -17.58 4.85
N VAL A 103 -2.02 -17.64 6.16
CA VAL A 103 -3.30 -18.05 6.78
C VAL A 103 -4.41 -17.06 6.39
N LEU A 104 -4.15 -15.75 6.48
CA LEU A 104 -5.14 -14.73 6.09
C LEU A 104 -5.50 -14.83 4.60
N ALA A 105 -4.52 -15.10 3.73
CA ALA A 105 -4.77 -15.31 2.31
C ALA A 105 -5.63 -16.55 2.06
N LEU A 106 -5.37 -17.67 2.74
CA LEU A 106 -6.21 -18.88 2.65
C LEU A 106 -7.64 -18.63 3.16
N CYS A 107 -7.79 -17.87 4.25
CA CYS A 107 -9.11 -17.43 4.72
C CYS A 107 -9.82 -16.58 3.66
N THR A 108 -9.09 -15.68 3.00
CA THR A 108 -9.65 -14.85 1.91
C THR A 108 -10.12 -15.71 0.74
N ILE A 109 -9.34 -16.71 0.32
CA ILE A 109 -9.71 -17.67 -0.74
C ILE A 109 -11.01 -18.39 -0.36
N ALA A 110 -11.09 -18.91 0.86
CA ALA A 110 -12.27 -19.61 1.35
C ALA A 110 -13.52 -18.72 1.36
N LEU A 111 -13.38 -17.46 1.81
CA LEU A 111 -14.46 -16.47 1.82
C LEU A 111 -14.90 -16.08 0.40
N VAL A 112 -13.96 -15.85 -0.50
CA VAL A 112 -14.25 -15.56 -1.92
C VAL A 112 -15.00 -16.73 -2.53
N TRP A 113 -14.53 -17.96 -2.34
CA TRP A 113 -15.18 -19.16 -2.86
C TRP A 113 -16.60 -19.36 -2.31
N GLN A 114 -16.84 -18.98 -1.06
CA GLN A 114 -18.14 -19.17 -0.40
C GLN A 114 -19.15 -18.05 -0.73
N PHE A 115 -18.71 -16.79 -0.86
CA PHE A 115 -19.60 -15.63 -0.88
C PHE A 115 -19.63 -14.88 -2.20
N VAL A 116 -18.64 -15.04 -3.07
CA VAL A 116 -18.61 -14.33 -4.36
C VAL A 116 -19.31 -15.19 -5.43
N PRO A 117 -20.42 -14.71 -6.03
CA PRO A 117 -21.14 -15.47 -7.04
C PRO A 117 -20.34 -15.57 -8.35
N ASP A 118 -20.42 -16.71 -9.04
CA ASP A 118 -19.82 -16.93 -10.35
C ASP A 118 -20.49 -16.02 -11.40
N ARG A 119 -19.74 -15.17 -12.05
CA ARG A 119 -20.24 -14.24 -13.08
C ARG A 119 -19.55 -14.50 -14.41
N ARG A 120 -20.22 -15.28 -15.26
CA ARG A 120 -19.72 -15.66 -16.60
C ARG A 120 -20.01 -14.62 -17.69
N ASP A 121 -20.83 -13.60 -17.41
CA ASP A 121 -21.47 -12.75 -18.44
C ASP A 121 -20.96 -11.31 -18.51
N GLU A 122 -19.88 -10.93 -17.81
CA GLU A 122 -19.35 -9.57 -17.94
C GLU A 122 -18.45 -9.43 -19.19
N PRO A 123 -18.69 -8.39 -20.02
CA PRO A 123 -17.86 -8.16 -21.20
C PRO A 123 -16.42 -7.89 -20.77
N ARG A 124 -15.50 -8.72 -21.27
CA ARG A 124 -14.07 -8.53 -21.05
C ARG A 124 -13.64 -7.15 -21.54
N SER A 125 -12.97 -6.39 -20.73
CA SER A 125 -12.34 -5.15 -21.16
C SER A 125 -11.31 -5.48 -22.28
N ASP A 126 -11.30 -4.66 -23.32
CA ASP A 126 -10.34 -4.82 -24.41
C ASP A 126 -8.95 -4.32 -23.94
N PRO A 127 -7.95 -5.20 -23.75
CA PRO A 127 -6.62 -4.82 -23.27
C PRO A 127 -5.96 -3.74 -24.13
N ARG A 128 -6.29 -3.67 -25.43
CA ARG A 128 -5.74 -2.66 -26.33
C ARG A 128 -6.30 -1.27 -26.05
N LYS A 129 -7.58 -1.17 -25.67
CA LYS A 129 -8.18 0.11 -25.25
C LYS A 129 -7.60 0.58 -23.93
N GLU A 130 -7.40 -0.34 -22.99
CA GLU A 130 -6.79 -0.03 -21.71
C GLU A 130 -5.35 0.48 -21.86
N LEU A 131 -4.54 -0.16 -22.72
CA LEU A 131 -3.17 0.29 -22.99
C LEU A 131 -3.07 1.68 -23.62
N ARG A 132 -4.11 2.14 -24.34
CA ARG A 132 -4.16 3.51 -24.87
C ARG A 132 -4.14 4.59 -23.79
N ALA A 133 -4.56 4.31 -22.57
CA ALA A 133 -4.46 5.27 -21.48
C ALA A 133 -3.00 5.69 -21.23
N PHE A 134 -2.03 4.78 -21.43
CA PHE A 134 -0.61 5.08 -21.25
C PHE A 134 0.01 5.92 -22.36
N THR A 135 -0.69 6.21 -23.44
CA THR A 135 -0.21 7.17 -24.45
C THR A 135 -0.40 8.63 -23.97
N LYS A 136 -1.18 8.86 -22.91
CA LYS A 136 -1.45 10.20 -22.37
C LYS A 136 -0.33 10.64 -21.41
N PRO A 137 0.41 11.74 -21.68
CA PRO A 137 1.47 12.21 -20.77
C PRO A 137 0.99 12.49 -19.35
N GLN A 138 -0.28 12.92 -19.19
CA GLN A 138 -0.87 13.21 -17.89
C GLN A 138 -0.95 11.98 -16.98
N VAL A 139 -1.10 10.77 -17.54
CA VAL A 139 -1.07 9.51 -16.78
C VAL A 139 0.31 9.32 -16.16
N TRP A 140 1.38 9.48 -16.96
CA TRP A 140 2.75 9.36 -16.48
C TRP A 140 3.12 10.43 -15.45
N MET A 141 2.63 11.65 -15.62
CA MET A 141 2.83 12.71 -14.63
C MET A 141 2.16 12.37 -13.30
N ALA A 142 0.92 11.86 -13.31
CA ALA A 142 0.22 11.47 -12.09
C ALA A 142 0.93 10.27 -11.41
N LEU A 143 1.39 9.28 -12.18
CA LEU A 143 2.16 8.15 -11.67
C LEU A 143 3.51 8.59 -11.07
N ALA A 144 4.20 9.53 -11.72
CA ALA A 144 5.46 10.08 -11.21
C ALA A 144 5.25 10.86 -9.91
N ILE A 145 4.18 11.66 -9.81
CA ILE A 145 3.80 12.35 -8.58
C ILE A 145 3.55 11.32 -7.46
N GLY A 146 2.88 10.21 -7.76
CA GLY A 146 2.68 9.11 -6.80
C GLY A 146 3.99 8.47 -6.37
N ALA A 147 4.82 8.06 -7.33
CA ALA A 147 6.08 7.38 -7.06
C ALA A 147 7.06 8.25 -6.25
N ILE A 148 7.17 9.53 -6.56
CA ILE A 148 8.07 10.46 -5.85
C ILE A 148 7.44 10.93 -4.54
N GLY A 149 6.16 11.33 -4.56
CA GLY A 149 5.46 11.88 -3.40
C GLY A 149 5.35 10.94 -2.22
N PHE A 150 5.26 9.62 -2.46
CA PHE A 150 5.24 8.62 -1.39
C PHE A 150 6.62 8.09 -1.01
N ALA A 151 7.67 8.30 -1.82
CA ALA A 151 8.99 7.75 -1.56
C ALA A 151 9.55 8.17 -0.19
N GLY A 152 9.41 9.45 0.17
CA GLY A 152 9.84 9.96 1.48
C GLY A 152 9.10 9.30 2.65
N MET A 153 7.78 9.11 2.52
CA MET A 153 6.98 8.39 3.52
C MET A 153 7.49 6.95 3.72
N PHE A 154 7.70 6.22 2.64
CA PHE A 154 8.20 4.85 2.70
C PHE A 154 9.66 4.76 3.18
N CYS A 155 10.47 5.79 2.92
CA CYS A 155 11.81 5.89 3.49
C CYS A 155 11.73 5.91 5.02
N VAL A 156 11.01 6.87 5.60
CA VAL A 156 10.84 7.00 7.06
C VAL A 156 10.20 5.75 7.66
N PHE A 157 9.17 5.20 7.03
CA PHE A 157 8.49 4.00 7.50
C PHE A 157 9.43 2.78 7.58
N SER A 158 10.27 2.57 6.55
CA SER A 158 11.17 1.42 6.48
C SER A 158 12.31 1.50 7.48
N TYR A 159 12.79 2.70 7.77
CA TYR A 159 13.88 2.93 8.71
C TYR A 159 13.41 3.35 10.11
N LEU A 160 12.10 3.26 10.39
CA LEU A 160 11.55 3.58 11.71
C LEU A 160 12.22 2.79 12.83
N ALA A 161 12.32 1.46 12.69
CA ALA A 161 12.87 0.60 13.73
C ALA A 161 14.34 0.95 14.06
N PRO A 162 15.27 1.02 13.09
CA PRO A 162 16.61 1.48 13.36
C PRO A 162 16.67 2.90 13.95
N THR A 163 15.86 3.83 13.45
CA THR A 163 15.81 5.21 13.98
C THR A 163 15.39 5.23 15.45
N MET A 164 14.36 4.47 15.82
CA MET A 164 13.91 4.37 17.21
C MET A 164 14.97 3.73 18.11
N LEU A 165 15.70 2.74 17.64
CA LEU A 165 16.72 2.05 18.43
C LEU A 165 18.02 2.87 18.53
N GLU A 166 18.50 3.45 17.44
CA GLU A 166 19.82 4.08 17.36
C GLU A 166 19.80 5.58 17.69
N VAL A 167 18.72 6.29 17.32
CA VAL A 167 18.61 7.74 17.56
C VAL A 167 17.77 8.04 18.80
N THR A 168 16.55 7.50 18.86
CA THR A 168 15.65 7.73 20.02
C THR A 168 16.09 6.94 21.26
N LYS A 169 16.90 5.85 21.07
CA LYS A 169 17.43 5.00 22.16
C LYS A 169 16.36 4.31 23.00
N VAL A 170 15.25 3.94 22.39
CA VAL A 170 14.15 3.23 23.06
C VAL A 170 14.29 1.71 22.90
N THR A 171 13.60 0.97 23.77
CA THR A 171 13.56 -0.50 23.69
C THR A 171 12.72 -0.97 22.50
N PRO A 172 12.98 -2.16 21.92
CA PRO A 172 12.25 -2.69 20.76
C PRO A 172 10.73 -2.78 20.95
N GLN A 173 10.26 -2.84 22.19
CA GLN A 173 8.83 -2.91 22.55
C GLN A 173 8.03 -1.68 22.07
N TRP A 174 8.69 -0.53 21.85
CA TRP A 174 8.04 0.69 21.38
C TRP A 174 7.85 0.76 19.86
N ILE A 175 8.53 -0.09 19.09
CA ILE A 175 8.43 -0.10 17.61
C ILE A 175 6.99 -0.34 17.13
N PRO A 176 6.22 -1.32 17.66
CA PRO A 176 4.83 -1.50 17.27
C PRO A 176 3.95 -0.27 17.49
N PHE A 177 4.22 0.53 18.53
CA PHE A 177 3.49 1.76 18.79
C PHE A 177 3.80 2.85 17.76
N GLY A 178 5.05 2.94 17.28
CA GLY A 178 5.42 3.83 16.17
C GLY A 178 4.66 3.46 14.88
N LEU A 179 4.56 2.16 14.57
CA LEU A 179 3.80 1.66 13.42
C LEU A 179 2.28 1.89 13.59
N ALA A 180 1.76 1.73 14.81
CA ALA A 180 0.36 2.03 15.10
C ALA A 180 0.06 3.53 14.94
N ALA A 181 0.95 4.41 15.44
CA ALA A 181 0.82 5.86 15.26
C ALA A 181 0.79 6.23 13.77
N PHE A 182 1.65 5.63 12.94
CA PHE A 182 1.61 5.76 11.48
C PHE A 182 0.25 5.32 10.91
N GLY A 183 -0.28 4.18 11.34
CA GLY A 183 -1.59 3.68 10.92
C GLY A 183 -2.73 4.63 11.27
N VAL A 184 -2.74 5.19 12.49
CA VAL A 184 -3.72 6.22 12.91
C VAL A 184 -3.60 7.46 12.01
N GLY A 185 -2.37 7.93 11.79
CA GLY A 185 -2.11 9.03 10.86
C GLY A 185 -2.63 8.75 9.45
N GLY A 186 -2.45 7.51 8.97
CA GLY A 186 -2.96 7.06 7.67
C GLY A 186 -4.48 7.14 7.54
N ILE A 187 -5.22 6.77 8.58
CA ILE A 187 -6.69 6.93 8.63
C ILE A 187 -7.07 8.41 8.54
N ILE A 188 -6.47 9.24 9.39
CA ILE A 188 -6.73 10.68 9.41
C ILE A 188 -6.40 11.30 8.04
N GLY A 189 -5.23 10.95 7.49
CA GLY A 189 -4.77 11.44 6.20
C GLY A 189 -5.71 11.05 5.06
N ASN A 190 -6.16 9.79 5.02
CA ASN A 190 -7.06 9.32 3.98
C ASN A 190 -8.40 10.07 3.99
N ILE A 191 -8.98 10.28 5.17
CA ILE A 191 -10.22 11.05 5.33
C ILE A 191 -10.00 12.53 4.98
N ALA A 192 -8.91 13.12 5.46
CA ALA A 192 -8.59 14.52 5.20
C ALA A 192 -8.28 14.77 3.72
N GLY A 193 -7.52 13.87 3.09
CA GLY A 193 -7.17 13.95 1.67
C GLY A 193 -8.38 13.90 0.75
N GLY A 194 -9.33 12.98 1.02
CA GLY A 194 -10.59 12.90 0.28
C GLY A 194 -11.39 14.21 0.40
N LYS A 195 -11.62 14.69 1.63
CA LYS A 195 -12.36 15.95 1.86
C LYS A 195 -11.66 17.17 1.25
N LEU A 196 -10.34 17.21 1.28
CA LEU A 196 -9.56 18.30 0.69
C LEU A 196 -9.67 18.27 -0.84
N PHE A 197 -9.64 17.09 -1.43
CA PHE A 197 -9.79 16.92 -2.88
C PHE A 197 -11.20 17.30 -3.34
N ASP A 198 -12.26 16.93 -2.60
CA ASP A 198 -13.64 17.32 -2.91
C ASP A 198 -13.79 18.85 -3.00
N ARG A 199 -13.07 19.60 -2.15
CA ARG A 199 -13.14 21.06 -2.10
C ARG A 199 -12.22 21.76 -3.10
N LEU A 200 -11.00 21.28 -3.26
CA LEU A 200 -9.93 21.99 -3.98
C LEU A 200 -9.51 21.30 -5.27
N GLN A 201 -10.09 20.13 -5.57
CA GLN A 201 -9.77 19.33 -6.73
C GLN A 201 -8.25 19.10 -6.84
N PHE A 202 -7.66 19.20 -8.01
CA PHE A 202 -6.24 18.94 -8.23
C PHE A 202 -5.29 19.87 -7.44
N ARG A 203 -5.75 21.03 -6.98
CA ARG A 203 -4.95 21.91 -6.09
C ARG A 203 -4.66 21.25 -4.74
N ALA A 204 -5.52 20.34 -4.29
CA ALA A 204 -5.30 19.55 -3.09
C ALA A 204 -3.99 18.74 -3.15
N VAL A 205 -3.64 18.20 -4.32
CA VAL A 205 -2.40 17.44 -4.53
C VAL A 205 -1.17 18.29 -4.19
N GLY A 206 -1.13 19.53 -4.68
CA GLY A 206 -0.04 20.46 -4.38
C GLY A 206 0.08 20.77 -2.88
N LEU A 207 -1.05 21.03 -2.22
CA LEU A 207 -1.07 21.29 -0.76
C LEU A 207 -0.63 20.08 0.05
N ILE A 208 -1.04 18.87 -0.34
CA ILE A 208 -0.62 17.63 0.31
C ILE A 208 0.89 17.39 0.13
N LEU A 209 1.44 17.70 -1.04
CA LEU A 209 2.89 17.58 -1.27
C LEU A 209 3.68 18.58 -0.40
N VAL A 210 3.20 19.83 -0.27
CA VAL A 210 3.82 20.83 0.63
C VAL A 210 3.73 20.37 2.08
N TRP A 211 2.58 19.83 2.51
CA TRP A 211 2.41 19.22 3.82
C TRP A 211 3.39 18.07 4.03
N SER A 212 3.49 17.16 3.07
CA SER A 212 4.41 16.02 3.13
C SER A 212 5.87 16.49 3.27
N MET A 213 6.27 17.50 2.54
CA MET A 213 7.59 18.10 2.66
C MET A 213 7.81 18.67 4.08
N ALA A 214 6.86 19.41 4.63
CA ALA A 214 6.97 19.97 5.97
C ALA A 214 7.09 18.86 7.04
N VAL A 215 6.31 17.78 6.92
CA VAL A 215 6.36 16.63 7.83
C VAL A 215 7.72 15.92 7.76
N LEU A 216 8.25 15.71 6.56
CA LEU A 216 9.56 15.07 6.37
C LEU A 216 10.70 15.94 6.92
N LEU A 217 10.64 17.26 6.72
CA LEU A 217 11.61 18.19 7.28
C LEU A 217 11.54 18.27 8.81
N PHE A 218 10.38 18.02 9.40
CA PHE A 218 10.20 17.99 10.86
C PHE A 218 10.75 16.69 11.48
N PHE A 219 10.72 15.57 10.77
CA PHE A 219 11.07 14.25 11.29
C PHE A 219 12.45 14.18 11.97
N PRO A 220 13.56 14.72 11.41
CA PRO A 220 14.87 14.68 12.03
C PRO A 220 14.89 15.32 13.43
N PHE A 221 14.17 16.41 13.60
CA PHE A 221 14.08 17.13 14.90
C PHE A 221 13.24 16.36 15.92
N ALA A 222 12.26 15.58 15.45
CA ALA A 222 11.38 14.79 16.29
C ALA A 222 11.98 13.44 16.72
N ALA A 223 13.00 12.94 16.03
CA ALA A 223 13.58 11.62 16.28
C ALA A 223 14.29 11.50 17.65
N GLY A 224 14.63 12.61 18.32
CA GLY A 224 15.39 12.62 19.57
C GLY A 224 14.65 12.17 20.82
N SER A 225 13.31 12.05 20.82
CA SER A 225 12.53 11.58 21.97
C SER A 225 11.39 10.65 21.57
N LEU A 226 10.95 9.79 22.51
CA LEU A 226 9.89 8.81 22.25
C LEU A 226 8.59 9.48 21.80
N TRP A 227 8.11 10.48 22.55
CA TRP A 227 6.82 11.09 22.26
C TRP A 227 6.81 11.91 20.98
N SER A 228 7.92 12.58 20.67
CA SER A 228 8.04 13.34 19.43
C SER A 228 8.17 12.42 18.21
N VAL A 229 8.89 11.27 18.30
CA VAL A 229 8.96 10.31 17.20
C VAL A 229 7.61 9.63 16.96
N LEU A 230 6.85 9.29 18.01
CA LEU A 230 5.49 8.75 17.85
C LEU A 230 4.55 9.77 17.17
N LEU A 231 4.59 11.04 17.61
CA LEU A 231 3.82 12.10 16.97
C LEU A 231 4.22 12.28 15.51
N SER A 232 5.52 12.34 15.23
CA SER A 232 6.00 12.49 13.85
C SER A 232 5.63 11.33 12.96
N MET A 233 5.60 10.09 13.49
CA MET A 233 5.11 8.92 12.75
C MET A 233 3.62 9.03 12.43
N GLY A 234 2.81 9.55 13.36
CA GLY A 234 1.42 9.91 13.07
C GLY A 234 1.30 10.93 11.93
N LEU A 235 2.13 12.00 11.97
CA LEU A 235 2.18 12.99 10.89
C LEU A 235 2.63 12.39 9.55
N VAL A 236 3.67 11.54 9.55
CA VAL A 236 4.12 10.81 8.35
C VAL A 236 2.99 9.94 7.78
N GLY A 237 2.23 9.27 8.66
CA GLY A 237 1.04 8.52 8.25
C GLY A 237 0.03 9.37 7.49
N THR A 238 -0.14 10.65 7.86
CA THR A 238 -1.08 11.55 7.15
C THR A 238 -0.71 11.80 5.69
N MET A 239 0.52 11.50 5.27
CA MET A 239 0.94 11.61 3.86
C MET A 239 0.18 10.65 2.94
N VAL A 240 -0.46 9.61 3.48
CA VAL A 240 -1.40 8.73 2.76
C VAL A 240 -2.56 9.53 2.13
N SER A 241 -2.83 10.75 2.60
CA SER A 241 -3.81 11.67 2.01
C SER A 241 -3.67 11.91 0.50
N LEU A 242 -2.48 11.67 -0.06
CA LEU A 242 -2.21 11.79 -1.50
C LEU A 242 -2.85 10.65 -2.33
N ALA A 243 -3.18 9.51 -1.71
CA ALA A 243 -3.61 8.29 -2.40
C ALA A 243 -4.92 8.49 -3.19
N ALA A 244 -5.99 8.91 -2.50
CA ALA A 244 -7.31 9.06 -3.10
C ALA A 244 -7.34 10.15 -4.19
N PRO A 245 -6.76 11.35 -4.01
CA PRO A 245 -6.64 12.35 -5.06
C PRO A 245 -5.98 11.86 -6.34
N LEU A 246 -4.86 11.14 -6.23
CA LEU A 246 -4.17 10.59 -7.40
C LEU A 246 -4.96 9.47 -8.06
N GLN A 247 -5.60 8.61 -7.28
CA GLN A 247 -6.46 7.55 -7.79
C GLN A 247 -7.61 8.12 -8.62
N ILE A 248 -8.34 9.10 -8.09
CA ILE A 248 -9.45 9.75 -8.79
C ILE A 248 -8.93 10.45 -10.06
N ARG A 249 -7.82 11.18 -9.96
CA ARG A 249 -7.24 11.86 -11.10
C ARG A 249 -6.82 10.92 -12.23
N LEU A 250 -6.23 9.78 -11.90
CA LEU A 250 -5.87 8.76 -12.88
C LEU A 250 -7.11 8.18 -13.57
N MET A 251 -8.16 7.89 -12.79
CA MET A 251 -9.43 7.40 -13.35
C MET A 251 -10.08 8.45 -14.27
N ASP A 252 -10.05 9.73 -13.90
CA ASP A 252 -10.57 10.83 -14.73
C ASP A 252 -9.81 10.99 -16.05
N ILE A 253 -8.48 10.84 -16.04
CA ILE A 253 -7.66 10.93 -17.26
C ILE A 253 -7.86 9.69 -18.15
N ALA A 254 -8.01 8.53 -17.52
CA ALA A 254 -8.10 7.23 -18.18
C ALA A 254 -9.54 6.74 -18.31
N HIS A 255 -10.50 7.59 -18.67
CA HIS A 255 -11.94 7.29 -18.76
C HIS A 255 -12.28 5.94 -19.40
N GLU A 256 -11.49 5.50 -20.38
CA GLU A 256 -11.69 4.25 -21.12
C GLU A 256 -11.07 3.02 -20.44
N ALA A 257 -10.28 3.24 -19.36
CA ALA A 257 -9.50 2.20 -18.71
C ALA A 257 -9.39 2.41 -17.18
N PRO A 258 -10.49 2.51 -16.44
CA PRO A 258 -10.46 2.82 -15.00
C PRO A 258 -9.77 1.73 -14.17
N SER A 259 -9.89 0.46 -14.57
CA SER A 259 -9.27 -0.68 -13.87
C SER A 259 -7.75 -0.64 -13.98
N LEU A 260 -7.23 -0.38 -15.19
CA LEU A 260 -5.78 -0.27 -15.41
C LEU A 260 -5.22 0.99 -14.76
N ALA A 261 -5.96 2.09 -14.72
CA ALA A 261 -5.58 3.30 -13.99
C ALA A 261 -5.46 3.04 -12.48
N ALA A 262 -6.42 2.31 -11.91
CA ALA A 262 -6.38 1.90 -10.51
C ALA A 262 -5.16 1.00 -10.21
N ALA A 263 -4.94 -0.03 -11.01
CA ALA A 263 -3.78 -0.92 -10.88
C ALA A 263 -2.45 -0.16 -11.02
N SER A 264 -2.38 0.79 -11.95
CA SER A 264 -1.18 1.61 -12.18
C SER A 264 -0.87 2.54 -11.01
N ASN A 265 -1.88 3.07 -10.33
CA ASN A 265 -1.69 3.84 -9.11
C ASN A 265 -1.02 2.99 -8.02
N HIS A 266 -1.47 1.75 -7.82
CA HIS A 266 -0.82 0.81 -6.91
C HIS A 266 0.60 0.45 -7.34
N ALA A 267 0.87 0.33 -8.65
CA ALA A 267 2.22 0.15 -9.15
C ALA A 267 3.14 1.33 -8.82
N ALA A 268 2.64 2.56 -8.93
CA ALA A 268 3.39 3.77 -8.52
C ALA A 268 3.67 3.79 -7.01
N PHE A 269 2.73 3.35 -6.17
CA PHE A 269 2.96 3.16 -4.73
C PHE A 269 4.05 2.12 -4.45
N ASN A 270 4.02 0.99 -5.15
CA ASN A 270 5.04 -0.05 -4.99
C ASN A 270 6.41 0.44 -5.45
N LEU A 271 6.47 1.25 -6.51
CA LEU A 271 7.70 1.90 -6.94
C LEU A 271 8.22 2.88 -5.87
N ALA A 272 7.35 3.69 -5.26
CA ALA A 272 7.70 4.57 -4.15
C ALA A 272 8.24 3.79 -2.94
N ASN A 273 7.60 2.64 -2.63
CA ASN A 273 8.02 1.74 -1.55
C ASN A 273 9.39 1.08 -1.83
N ALA A 274 9.81 0.97 -3.08
CA ALA A 274 11.14 0.53 -3.46
C ALA A 274 12.15 1.68 -3.45
N LEU A 275 11.81 2.82 -4.06
CA LEU A 275 12.70 3.98 -4.20
C LEU A 275 13.02 4.65 -2.87
N GLY A 276 12.03 4.80 -1.97
CA GLY A 276 12.21 5.46 -0.69
C GLY A 276 13.29 4.79 0.16
N PRO A 277 13.15 3.50 0.52
CA PRO A 277 14.17 2.77 1.27
C PRO A 277 15.50 2.67 0.53
N TRP A 278 15.50 2.58 -0.80
CA TRP A 278 16.74 2.54 -1.57
C TRP A 278 17.55 3.84 -1.44
N PHE A 279 16.90 5.00 -1.61
CA PHE A 279 17.55 6.30 -1.41
C PHE A 279 17.98 6.51 0.05
N GLY A 280 17.10 6.15 1.01
CA GLY A 280 17.45 6.19 2.44
C GLY A 280 18.67 5.30 2.75
N GLY A 281 18.71 4.08 2.20
CA GLY A 281 19.86 3.19 2.34
C GLY A 281 21.15 3.76 1.77
N MET A 282 21.09 4.43 0.63
CA MET A 282 22.23 5.15 0.05
C MET A 282 22.71 6.29 0.97
N ALA A 283 21.80 7.09 1.52
CA ALA A 283 22.11 8.17 2.43
C ALA A 283 22.78 7.65 3.72
N ILE A 284 22.22 6.60 4.31
CA ILE A 284 22.77 5.94 5.51
C ILE A 284 24.16 5.37 5.22
N THR A 285 24.35 4.68 4.08
CA THR A 285 25.66 4.12 3.68
C THR A 285 26.69 5.21 3.41
N ALA A 286 26.26 6.38 2.95
CA ALA A 286 27.10 7.57 2.79
C ALA A 286 27.46 8.26 4.14
N GLY A 287 26.98 7.74 5.27
CA GLY A 287 27.29 8.27 6.59
C GLY A 287 26.43 9.45 7.05
N LEU A 288 25.33 9.75 6.34
CA LEU A 288 24.44 10.87 6.70
C LEU A 288 23.54 10.57 7.93
N GLY A 289 23.48 9.30 8.36
CA GLY A 289 22.73 8.88 9.55
C GLY A 289 21.28 8.45 9.26
N TRP A 290 20.59 8.02 10.34
CA TRP A 290 19.24 7.44 10.27
C TRP A 290 18.11 8.45 10.07
N THR A 291 18.38 9.74 10.15
CA THR A 291 17.42 10.84 10.04
C THR A 291 17.61 11.72 8.80
N SER A 292 18.49 11.29 7.87
CA SER A 292 18.82 12.03 6.64
C SER A 292 17.81 11.85 5.52
#